data_ee4e8e17007c3996850618697cfb353c
#
_entry.id   ee4e8e17007c3996850618697cfb353c
#
_cell.length_a   1.000
_cell.length_b   1.000
_cell.length_c   1.000
_cell.angle_alpha   90.00
_cell.angle_beta   90.00
_cell.angle_gamma   90.00
#
_symmetry.space_group_name_H-M   'P 1'
#
loop_
_entity.id
_entity.type
_entity.pdbx_description
1 polymer ?
#
loop_
_entity_poly.entity_id
_entity_poly.type
_entity_poly.pdbx_seq_one_letter_code
_entity_poly.pdbx_strand_id
1 'polypeptide(L)'
;MTGHIVSLAGYLIGRIDMKKVGICGSGIMGSGLAEVAAKAGYDVIVRSRSVATAEAMITSVEKGLDKQVQREKITADDKAAILSRLSATDKISDLADCDLVIESVVEDLAVKKALFAELDAAVKPSAILATNTSTLPVVEMAMATNRPDKVCGIHFFNPATAMPLVEVVRPITASDDTIAAANDFTAKCGKSGVQVKDRAGFIVNALLFPYLNNAIRIWETGTASMEDIDVAMKGGCNFPMGPFALLDLVGLDTSLAILDALYAEFADPNYAPVPTLRRLVAAGKLGRKSGQGFYSY
;
A
#
# COMPACT_ATOMS: atom_id res chain seq x y z
N MET A 1 -4.06 -23.45 -42.85
CA MET A 1 -3.71 -22.29 -42.01
C MET A 1 -3.15 -22.85 -40.73
N THR A 2 -1.85 -22.92 -40.64
CA THR A 2 -1.07 -23.55 -39.56
C THR A 2 -0.91 -22.53 -38.44
N GLY A 3 -1.63 -22.73 -37.31
CA GLY A 3 -1.47 -21.93 -36.10
C GLY A 3 -0.11 -22.20 -35.45
N HIS A 4 0.71 -21.18 -35.29
CA HIS A 4 1.94 -21.25 -34.54
C HIS A 4 1.59 -21.33 -33.05
N ILE A 5 1.76 -22.50 -32.45
CA ILE A 5 1.83 -22.68 -31.00
C ILE A 5 3.21 -22.16 -30.59
N VAL A 6 3.23 -20.97 -29.99
CA VAL A 6 4.44 -20.46 -29.32
C VAL A 6 4.64 -21.27 -28.05
N SER A 7 5.70 -22.08 -28.05
CA SER A 7 6.15 -22.90 -26.93
C SER A 7 6.45 -22.03 -25.69
N LEU A 8 5.78 -22.34 -24.58
CA LEU A 8 6.03 -21.80 -23.24
C LEU A 8 7.30 -22.41 -22.57
N ALA A 9 8.31 -22.70 -23.34
CA ALA A 9 9.59 -23.25 -22.83
C ALA A 9 10.68 -22.19 -22.95
N GLY A 10 10.82 -21.37 -21.93
CA GLY A 10 11.99 -20.51 -21.88
C GLY A 10 11.83 -19.30 -20.96
N TYR A 11 11.84 -19.51 -19.64
CA TYR A 11 12.40 -18.58 -18.66
C TYR A 11 12.43 -19.26 -17.27
N LEU A 12 13.34 -20.21 -17.13
CA LEU A 12 13.85 -20.59 -15.80
C LEU A 12 14.94 -19.56 -15.43
N ILE A 13 14.56 -18.29 -15.30
CA ILE A 13 15.34 -17.32 -14.55
C ILE A 13 15.20 -17.75 -13.09
N GLY A 14 16.30 -17.86 -12.36
CA GLY A 14 16.35 -18.38 -11.00
C GLY A 14 15.33 -17.70 -10.10
N ARG A 15 14.21 -18.38 -9.84
CA ARG A 15 13.21 -17.90 -8.90
C ARG A 15 13.90 -17.71 -7.55
N ILE A 16 13.83 -16.50 -7.00
CA ILE A 16 14.27 -16.24 -5.63
C ILE A 16 13.30 -16.99 -4.72
N ASP A 17 13.77 -18.08 -4.07
CA ASP A 17 12.96 -18.83 -3.09
C ASP A 17 12.84 -17.99 -1.80
N MET A 18 11.94 -17.00 -1.82
CA MET A 18 11.68 -16.17 -0.65
C MET A 18 11.00 -16.98 0.44
N LYS A 19 11.55 -16.89 1.66
CA LYS A 19 11.02 -17.54 2.87
C LYS A 19 10.75 -16.55 4.00
N LYS A 20 11.60 -15.55 4.15
CA LYS A 20 11.58 -14.61 5.26
C LYS A 20 11.32 -13.17 4.78
N VAL A 21 10.30 -12.54 5.34
CA VAL A 21 9.87 -11.18 5.00
C VAL A 21 9.95 -10.27 6.22
N GLY A 22 10.61 -9.13 6.09
CA GLY A 22 10.61 -8.07 7.08
C GLY A 22 9.51 -7.05 6.77
N ILE A 23 8.77 -6.62 7.79
CA ILE A 23 7.80 -5.51 7.66
C ILE A 23 8.23 -4.39 8.61
N CYS A 24 8.59 -3.23 8.07
CA CYS A 24 8.98 -2.06 8.84
C CYS A 24 7.83 -1.07 8.92
N GLY A 25 7.26 -0.89 10.11
CA GLY A 25 6.15 0.03 10.37
C GLY A 25 4.97 -0.67 11.04
N SER A 26 4.48 -0.07 12.13
CA SER A 26 3.46 -0.64 13.02
C SER A 26 2.07 -0.03 12.84
N GLY A 27 1.83 0.63 11.69
CA GLY A 27 0.53 1.18 11.33
C GLY A 27 -0.45 0.11 10.81
N ILE A 28 -1.65 0.56 10.45
CA ILE A 28 -2.73 -0.30 9.91
C ILE A 28 -2.23 -1.09 8.68
N MET A 29 -1.50 -0.44 7.77
CA MET A 29 -0.98 -1.11 6.59
C MET A 29 0.08 -2.15 6.95
N GLY A 30 1.02 -1.83 7.84
CA GLY A 30 2.03 -2.79 8.28
C GLY A 30 1.42 -4.04 8.92
N SER A 31 0.39 -3.89 9.77
CA SER A 31 -0.33 -5.04 10.35
C SER A 31 -1.01 -5.89 9.26
N GLY A 32 -1.65 -5.23 8.29
CA GLY A 32 -2.29 -5.94 7.17
C GLY A 32 -1.29 -6.67 6.28
N LEU A 33 -0.13 -6.06 5.99
CA LEU A 33 0.96 -6.67 5.24
C LEU A 33 1.51 -7.91 5.95
N ALA A 34 1.75 -7.81 7.27
CA ALA A 34 2.23 -8.93 8.08
C ALA A 34 1.24 -10.11 8.07
N GLU A 35 -0.06 -9.84 8.22
CA GLU A 35 -1.11 -10.87 8.13
C GLU A 35 -1.11 -11.55 6.76
N VAL A 36 -1.09 -10.77 5.68
CA VAL A 36 -1.13 -11.28 4.31
C VAL A 36 0.10 -12.14 4.01
N ALA A 37 1.31 -11.69 4.38
CA ALA A 37 2.55 -12.44 4.16
C ALA A 37 2.58 -13.73 5.00
N ALA A 38 2.17 -13.70 6.28
CA ALA A 38 2.12 -14.88 7.12
C ALA A 38 1.11 -15.92 6.63
N LYS A 39 -0.06 -15.48 6.12
CA LYS A 39 -1.05 -16.35 5.45
C LYS A 39 -0.49 -17.02 4.19
N ALA A 40 0.36 -16.32 3.45
CA ALA A 40 1.03 -16.84 2.27
C ALA A 40 2.15 -17.84 2.60
N GLY A 41 2.42 -18.10 3.90
CA GLY A 41 3.40 -19.07 4.38
C GLY A 41 4.81 -18.53 4.53
N TYR A 42 5.00 -17.20 4.56
CA TYR A 42 6.29 -16.59 4.87
C TYR A 42 6.52 -16.50 6.38
N ASP A 43 7.76 -16.64 6.83
CA ASP A 43 8.20 -16.22 8.14
C ASP A 43 8.33 -14.68 8.13
N VAL A 44 7.64 -14.01 9.04
CA VAL A 44 7.52 -12.55 9.03
C VAL A 44 8.09 -11.96 10.30
N ILE A 45 9.02 -11.02 10.14
CA ILE A 45 9.55 -10.21 11.23
C ILE A 45 8.93 -8.82 11.13
N VAL A 46 8.13 -8.44 12.13
CA VAL A 46 7.59 -7.08 12.24
C VAL A 46 8.53 -6.22 13.05
N ARG A 47 9.04 -5.16 12.42
CA ARG A 47 9.93 -4.21 13.08
C ARG A 47 9.22 -2.88 13.31
N SER A 48 9.28 -2.38 14.54
CA SER A 48 8.82 -1.05 14.91
C SER A 48 9.90 -0.28 15.70
N ARG A 49 9.61 0.96 16.09
CA ARG A 49 10.53 1.78 16.91
C ARG A 49 10.71 1.26 18.34
N SER A 50 9.81 0.40 18.81
CA SER A 50 9.92 -0.32 20.08
C SER A 50 9.31 -1.70 19.94
N VAL A 51 9.80 -2.66 20.74
CA VAL A 51 9.25 -4.02 20.77
C VAL A 51 7.78 -3.97 21.12
N ALA A 52 7.36 -3.15 22.09
CA ALA A 52 5.96 -3.04 22.51
C ALA A 52 5.02 -2.65 21.35
N THR A 53 5.45 -1.75 20.45
CA THR A 53 4.63 -1.38 19.28
C THR A 53 4.63 -2.47 18.21
N ALA A 54 5.70 -3.25 18.08
CA ALA A 54 5.74 -4.40 17.19
C ALA A 54 4.85 -5.56 17.70
N GLU A 55 4.88 -5.83 18.99
CA GLU A 55 4.00 -6.82 19.66
C GLU A 55 2.51 -6.42 19.58
N ALA A 56 2.21 -5.13 19.78
CA ALA A 56 0.84 -4.61 19.61
C ALA A 56 0.32 -4.83 18.19
N MET A 57 1.19 -4.79 17.19
CA MET A 57 0.85 -5.10 15.81
C MET A 57 0.47 -6.58 15.64
N ILE A 58 1.24 -7.51 16.21
CA ILE A 58 0.91 -8.95 16.20
C ILE A 58 -0.42 -9.19 16.93
N THR A 59 -0.64 -8.54 18.08
CA THR A 59 -1.92 -8.59 18.80
C THR A 59 -3.09 -8.08 17.94
N SER A 60 -2.87 -7.06 17.13
CA SER A 60 -3.89 -6.56 16.20
C SER A 60 -4.21 -7.58 15.09
N VAL A 61 -3.18 -8.24 14.54
CA VAL A 61 -3.36 -9.35 13.60
C VAL A 61 -4.15 -10.49 14.25
N GLU A 62 -3.78 -10.89 15.47
CA GLU A 62 -4.49 -11.95 16.21
C GLU A 62 -5.98 -11.64 16.36
N LYS A 63 -6.33 -10.42 16.80
CA LYS A 63 -7.74 -9.99 16.90
C LYS A 63 -8.48 -10.04 15.56
N GLY A 64 -7.77 -9.75 14.47
CA GLY A 64 -8.31 -9.87 13.10
C GLY A 64 -8.59 -11.31 12.72
N LEU A 65 -7.67 -12.22 13.04
CA LEU A 65 -7.82 -13.65 12.81
C LEU A 65 -8.91 -14.27 13.69
N ASP A 66 -9.08 -13.84 14.95
CA ASP A 66 -10.18 -14.28 15.82
C ASP A 66 -11.54 -14.02 15.19
N LYS A 67 -11.73 -12.83 14.61
CA LYS A 67 -12.98 -12.50 13.89
C LYS A 67 -13.18 -13.39 12.65
N GLN A 68 -12.09 -13.84 12.01
CA GLN A 68 -12.17 -14.73 10.86
C GLN A 68 -12.53 -16.16 11.29
N VAL A 69 -11.98 -16.64 12.41
CA VAL A 69 -12.38 -17.92 13.01
C VAL A 69 -13.85 -17.89 13.44
N GLN A 70 -14.28 -16.84 14.14
CA GLN A 70 -15.69 -16.66 14.53
C GLN A 70 -16.67 -16.64 13.35
N ARG A 71 -16.19 -16.21 12.17
CA ARG A 71 -16.97 -16.18 10.91
C ARG A 71 -16.74 -17.41 10.04
N GLU A 72 -16.09 -18.45 10.59
CA GLU A 72 -15.78 -19.71 9.90
C GLU A 72 -15.02 -19.53 8.57
N LYS A 73 -14.24 -18.46 8.43
CA LYS A 73 -13.42 -18.18 7.24
C LYS A 73 -12.08 -18.90 7.27
N ILE A 74 -11.57 -19.19 8.46
CA ILE A 74 -10.37 -19.97 8.74
C ILE A 74 -10.60 -20.84 9.97
N THR A 75 -9.81 -21.91 10.14
CA THR A 75 -9.84 -22.74 11.33
C THR A 75 -8.99 -22.17 12.47
N ALA A 76 -9.15 -22.69 13.69
CA ALA A 76 -8.27 -22.36 14.81
C ALA A 76 -6.83 -22.78 14.55
N ASP A 77 -6.62 -23.92 13.87
CA ASP A 77 -5.31 -24.42 13.49
C ASP A 77 -4.64 -23.50 12.44
N ASP A 78 -5.42 -23.00 11.47
CA ASP A 78 -4.92 -21.98 10.52
C ASP A 78 -4.46 -20.72 11.26
N LYS A 79 -5.28 -20.23 12.23
CA LYS A 79 -4.90 -19.08 13.07
C LYS A 79 -3.57 -19.35 13.77
N ALA A 80 -3.43 -20.49 14.45
CA ALA A 80 -2.23 -20.85 15.17
C ALA A 80 -1.00 -20.94 14.23
N ALA A 81 -1.16 -21.52 13.05
CA ALA A 81 -0.12 -21.63 12.04
C ALA A 81 0.31 -20.26 11.48
N ILE A 82 -0.63 -19.32 11.31
CA ILE A 82 -0.32 -17.95 10.85
C ILE A 82 0.45 -17.20 11.94
N LEU A 83 -0.02 -17.25 13.20
CA LEU A 83 0.62 -16.54 14.31
C LEU A 83 2.02 -17.06 14.61
N SER A 84 2.26 -18.38 14.45
CA SER A 84 3.59 -18.97 14.66
C SER A 84 4.67 -18.46 13.70
N ARG A 85 4.28 -17.86 12.57
CA ARG A 85 5.19 -17.23 11.59
C ARG A 85 5.51 -15.78 11.89
N LEU A 86 4.85 -15.15 12.87
CA LEU A 86 5.05 -13.74 13.21
C LEU A 86 6.03 -13.60 14.38
N SER A 87 6.98 -12.70 14.23
CA SER A 87 7.89 -12.29 15.31
C SER A 87 8.03 -10.77 15.35
N ALA A 88 8.27 -10.21 16.54
CA ALA A 88 8.37 -8.78 16.76
C ALA A 88 9.78 -8.37 17.16
N THR A 89 10.26 -7.23 16.66
CA THR A 89 11.54 -6.64 17.05
C THR A 89 11.54 -5.12 16.93
N ASP A 90 12.46 -4.47 17.63
CA ASP A 90 12.83 -3.05 17.40
C ASP A 90 14.20 -2.91 16.72
N LYS A 91 14.95 -4.01 16.59
CA LYS A 91 16.30 -4.01 16.03
C LYS A 91 16.27 -4.26 14.52
N ILE A 92 16.94 -3.37 13.79
CA ILE A 92 17.06 -3.53 12.34
C ILE A 92 17.96 -4.72 11.97
N SER A 93 18.93 -5.06 12.83
CA SER A 93 19.83 -6.20 12.66
C SER A 93 19.10 -7.55 12.58
N ASP A 94 17.92 -7.67 13.19
CA ASP A 94 17.14 -8.93 13.17
C ASP A 94 16.54 -9.21 11.79
N LEU A 95 16.56 -8.21 10.89
CA LEU A 95 16.14 -8.33 9.50
C LEU A 95 17.26 -8.84 8.57
N ALA A 96 18.46 -9.11 9.08
CA ALA A 96 19.64 -9.44 8.30
C ALA A 96 19.42 -10.59 7.29
N ASP A 97 18.66 -11.61 7.67
CA ASP A 97 18.40 -12.79 6.85
C ASP A 97 17.11 -12.69 6.00
N CYS A 98 16.41 -11.56 6.03
CA CYS A 98 15.20 -11.39 5.22
C CYS A 98 15.54 -11.43 3.72
N ASP A 99 14.63 -12.04 2.94
CA ASP A 99 14.71 -12.08 1.47
C ASP A 99 14.08 -10.83 0.85
N LEU A 100 13.05 -10.32 1.52
CA LEU A 100 12.31 -9.11 1.17
C LEU A 100 12.05 -8.31 2.44
N VAL A 101 12.25 -6.99 2.39
CA VAL A 101 11.80 -6.09 3.45
C VAL A 101 10.86 -5.06 2.84
N ILE A 102 9.65 -4.95 3.39
CA ILE A 102 8.64 -3.97 2.96
C ILE A 102 8.52 -2.88 4.02
N GLU A 103 8.81 -1.67 3.62
CA GLU A 103 8.62 -0.47 4.43
C GLU A 103 7.17 0.02 4.36
N SER A 104 6.59 0.34 5.51
CA SER A 104 5.25 0.89 5.67
C SER A 104 5.20 1.84 6.88
N VAL A 105 6.17 2.76 6.96
CA VAL A 105 6.24 3.81 8.00
C VAL A 105 5.46 5.06 7.56
N VAL A 106 5.61 6.17 8.28
CA VAL A 106 4.97 7.45 7.93
C VAL A 106 5.35 7.89 6.51
N GLU A 107 4.41 8.58 5.84
CA GLU A 107 4.58 9.01 4.45
C GLU A 107 5.42 10.29 4.40
N ASP A 108 6.70 10.15 4.69
CA ASP A 108 7.72 11.20 4.68
C ASP A 108 8.96 10.68 3.97
N LEU A 109 9.38 11.37 2.92
CA LEU A 109 10.47 10.95 2.05
C LEU A 109 11.81 10.88 2.79
N ALA A 110 12.09 11.84 3.67
CA ALA A 110 13.36 11.87 4.42
C ALA A 110 13.45 10.70 5.40
N VAL A 111 12.35 10.40 6.10
CA VAL A 111 12.25 9.25 7.01
C VAL A 111 12.44 7.94 6.24
N LYS A 112 11.79 7.80 5.08
CA LYS A 112 11.91 6.60 4.26
C LYS A 112 13.32 6.42 3.70
N LYS A 113 13.94 7.47 3.17
CA LYS A 113 15.34 7.43 2.66
C LYS A 113 16.32 7.03 3.76
N ALA A 114 16.19 7.58 4.97
CA ALA A 114 17.02 7.21 6.10
C ALA A 114 16.85 5.72 6.45
N LEU A 115 15.61 5.24 6.52
CA LEU A 115 15.34 3.83 6.79
C LEU A 115 15.89 2.90 5.69
N PHE A 116 15.78 3.29 4.42
CA PHE A 116 16.34 2.49 3.30
C PHE A 116 17.86 2.39 3.38
N ALA A 117 18.57 3.46 3.76
CA ALA A 117 20.02 3.43 3.99
C ALA A 117 20.39 2.50 5.17
N GLU A 118 19.61 2.52 6.27
CA GLU A 118 19.82 1.62 7.40
C GLU A 118 19.54 0.16 7.02
N LEU A 119 18.46 -0.12 6.27
CA LEU A 119 18.12 -1.45 5.78
C LEU A 119 19.20 -1.98 4.83
N ASP A 120 19.69 -1.15 3.91
CA ASP A 120 20.76 -1.52 2.98
C ASP A 120 22.01 -2.02 3.69
N ALA A 121 22.37 -1.39 4.80
CA ALA A 121 23.52 -1.79 5.62
C ALA A 121 23.26 -3.05 6.46
N ALA A 122 22.00 -3.34 6.81
CA ALA A 122 21.65 -4.39 7.76
C ALA A 122 21.30 -5.73 7.10
N VAL A 123 20.64 -5.73 5.94
CA VAL A 123 20.15 -6.95 5.32
C VAL A 123 21.15 -7.55 4.32
N LYS A 124 21.04 -8.86 4.08
CA LYS A 124 21.92 -9.57 3.14
C LYS A 124 21.92 -8.92 1.74
N PRO A 125 23.02 -9.00 0.97
CA PRO A 125 23.14 -8.34 -0.34
C PRO A 125 22.11 -8.81 -1.38
N SER A 126 21.54 -10.01 -1.23
CA SER A 126 20.51 -10.54 -2.12
C SER A 126 19.11 -10.03 -1.81
N ALA A 127 18.88 -9.42 -0.66
CA ALA A 127 17.55 -8.97 -0.23
C ALA A 127 17.00 -7.86 -1.11
N ILE A 128 15.70 -7.94 -1.38
CA ILE A 128 14.93 -6.88 -2.04
C ILE A 128 14.40 -5.94 -0.96
N LEU A 129 14.48 -4.64 -1.22
CA LEU A 129 13.87 -3.60 -0.40
C LEU A 129 12.67 -3.01 -1.13
N ALA A 130 11.52 -3.01 -0.49
CA ALA A 130 10.31 -2.49 -1.08
C ALA A 130 9.66 -1.42 -0.19
N THR A 131 8.96 -0.48 -0.80
CA THR A 131 8.13 0.51 -0.10
C THR A 131 6.66 0.29 -0.41
N ASN A 132 5.80 0.52 0.58
CA ASN A 132 4.35 0.55 0.41
C ASN A 132 3.83 1.99 0.23
N THR A 133 4.67 2.94 -0.17
CA THR A 133 4.26 4.32 -0.44
C THR A 133 3.14 4.39 -1.47
N SER A 134 2.30 5.41 -1.36
CA SER A 134 1.21 5.66 -2.31
C SER A 134 1.54 6.76 -3.33
N THR A 135 2.49 7.65 -3.02
CA THR A 135 2.72 8.86 -3.82
C THR A 135 4.19 9.29 -3.91
N LEU A 136 5.05 8.81 -2.99
CA LEU A 136 6.44 9.24 -2.98
C LEU A 136 7.27 8.52 -4.05
N PRO A 137 8.24 9.20 -4.68
CA PRO A 137 9.06 8.61 -5.73
C PRO A 137 9.94 7.48 -5.18
N VAL A 138 9.71 6.26 -5.67
CA VAL A 138 10.43 5.05 -5.23
C VAL A 138 11.91 5.15 -5.59
N VAL A 139 12.25 5.81 -6.71
CA VAL A 139 13.63 6.03 -7.14
C VAL A 139 14.44 6.81 -6.10
N GLU A 140 13.84 7.74 -5.36
CA GLU A 140 14.52 8.49 -4.31
C GLU A 140 14.97 7.60 -3.14
N MET A 141 14.15 6.61 -2.79
CA MET A 141 14.49 5.60 -1.78
C MET A 141 15.53 4.63 -2.34
N ALA A 142 15.43 4.24 -3.61
CA ALA A 142 16.40 3.38 -4.27
C ALA A 142 17.81 4.00 -4.25
N MET A 143 17.91 5.29 -4.57
CA MET A 143 19.18 6.02 -4.60
C MET A 143 19.77 6.30 -3.20
N ALA A 144 19.02 6.05 -2.14
CA ALA A 144 19.53 6.07 -0.76
C ALA A 144 20.26 4.77 -0.38
N THR A 145 20.31 3.77 -1.26
CA THR A 145 20.94 2.45 -1.05
C THR A 145 22.10 2.21 -2.02
N ASN A 146 22.94 1.22 -1.71
CA ASN A 146 24.00 0.75 -2.63
C ASN A 146 23.50 -0.34 -3.59
N ARG A 147 22.20 -0.68 -3.56
CA ARG A 147 21.52 -1.69 -4.40
C ARG A 147 20.26 -1.14 -5.07
N PRO A 148 20.33 0.00 -5.82
CA PRO A 148 19.14 0.63 -6.39
C PRO A 148 18.39 -0.28 -7.38
N ASP A 149 19.06 -1.28 -7.94
CA ASP A 149 18.49 -2.31 -8.81
C ASP A 149 17.60 -3.33 -8.06
N LYS A 150 17.73 -3.42 -6.72
CA LYS A 150 16.95 -4.30 -5.81
C LYS A 150 15.90 -3.54 -5.01
N VAL A 151 15.52 -2.36 -5.46
CA VAL A 151 14.47 -1.55 -4.82
C VAL A 151 13.25 -1.44 -5.73
N CYS A 152 12.05 -1.64 -5.17
CA CYS A 152 10.79 -1.47 -5.88
C CYS A 152 9.68 -0.96 -4.94
N GLY A 153 8.53 -0.61 -5.51
CA GLY A 153 7.31 -0.41 -4.72
C GLY A 153 6.43 -1.66 -4.76
N ILE A 154 5.80 -1.96 -3.62
CA ILE A 154 4.75 -3.00 -3.51
C ILE A 154 3.59 -2.33 -2.78
N HIS A 155 2.75 -1.64 -3.56
CA HIS A 155 1.68 -0.80 -3.03
C HIS A 155 0.39 -1.60 -2.82
N PHE A 156 0.11 -1.88 -1.55
CA PHE A 156 -1.14 -2.50 -1.12
C PHE A 156 -2.20 -1.43 -0.80
N PHE A 157 -3.46 -1.79 -0.98
CA PHE A 157 -4.60 -0.94 -0.66
C PHE A 157 -5.20 -1.29 0.69
N ASN A 158 -5.69 -0.28 1.40
CA ASN A 158 -6.33 -0.46 2.71
C ASN A 158 -7.80 -0.92 2.58
N PRO A 159 -8.25 -2.01 3.25
CA PRO A 159 -7.45 -2.92 4.08
C PRO A 159 -6.65 -3.94 3.23
N ALA A 160 -5.36 -4.13 3.53
CA ALA A 160 -4.50 -5.03 2.77
C ALA A 160 -5.01 -6.48 2.72
N THR A 161 -5.69 -6.93 3.77
CA THR A 161 -6.27 -8.27 3.85
C THR A 161 -7.49 -8.47 2.92
N ALA A 162 -8.22 -7.39 2.60
CA ALA A 162 -9.46 -7.47 1.83
C ALA A 162 -9.27 -7.08 0.36
N MET A 163 -8.44 -6.08 0.09
CA MET A 163 -8.25 -5.56 -1.26
C MET A 163 -7.45 -6.54 -2.12
N PRO A 164 -7.96 -6.93 -3.30
CA PRO A 164 -7.31 -7.92 -4.15
C PRO A 164 -6.12 -7.37 -4.94
N LEU A 165 -6.05 -6.06 -5.16
CA LEU A 165 -5.07 -5.39 -6.01
C LEU A 165 -3.79 -5.06 -5.26
N VAL A 166 -2.65 -5.22 -5.94
CA VAL A 166 -1.35 -4.66 -5.57
C VAL A 166 -0.72 -4.01 -6.80
N GLU A 167 -0.28 -2.78 -6.69
CA GLU A 167 0.54 -2.13 -7.71
C GLU A 167 2.02 -2.43 -7.43
N VAL A 168 2.67 -3.13 -8.37
CA VAL A 168 4.12 -3.38 -8.33
C VAL A 168 4.80 -2.24 -9.09
N VAL A 169 5.43 -1.35 -8.32
CA VAL A 169 5.99 -0.10 -8.84
C VAL A 169 7.44 -0.30 -9.26
N ARG A 170 7.71 0.01 -10.51
CA ARG A 170 9.03 -0.11 -11.12
C ARG A 170 9.71 1.25 -11.22
N PRO A 171 10.65 1.60 -10.31
CA PRO A 171 11.54 2.73 -10.53
C PRO A 171 12.49 2.43 -11.71
N ILE A 172 13.07 3.48 -12.29
CA ILE A 172 13.97 3.38 -13.46
C ILE A 172 15.21 2.54 -13.17
N THR A 173 15.57 2.38 -11.90
CA THR A 173 16.75 1.62 -11.45
C THR A 173 16.50 0.13 -11.26
N ALA A 174 15.24 -0.29 -11.07
CA ALA A 174 14.92 -1.67 -10.70
C ALA A 174 15.25 -2.67 -11.82
N SER A 175 15.90 -3.78 -11.45
CA SER A 175 16.17 -4.89 -12.35
C SER A 175 14.90 -5.70 -12.67
N ASP A 176 14.91 -6.43 -13.78
CA ASP A 176 13.81 -7.33 -14.16
C ASP A 176 13.60 -8.42 -13.10
N ASP A 177 14.68 -8.95 -12.52
CA ASP A 177 14.62 -9.96 -11.46
C ASP A 177 13.93 -9.45 -10.20
N THR A 178 14.19 -8.19 -9.81
CA THR A 178 13.52 -7.54 -8.67
C THR A 178 12.02 -7.43 -8.90
N ILE A 179 11.61 -7.01 -10.07
CA ILE A 179 10.19 -6.87 -10.43
C ILE A 179 9.51 -8.25 -10.55
N ALA A 180 10.21 -9.24 -11.12
CA ALA A 180 9.69 -10.61 -11.19
C ALA A 180 9.46 -11.18 -9.77
N ALA A 181 10.43 -11.00 -8.87
CA ALA A 181 10.31 -11.44 -7.49
C ALA A 181 9.19 -10.72 -6.71
N ALA A 182 8.99 -9.42 -6.92
CA ALA A 182 7.88 -8.67 -6.35
C ALA A 182 6.51 -9.15 -6.86
N ASN A 183 6.42 -9.51 -8.15
CA ASN A 183 5.21 -10.11 -8.73
C ASN A 183 4.95 -11.52 -8.16
N ASP A 184 5.99 -12.35 -8.01
CA ASP A 184 5.87 -13.69 -7.41
C ASP A 184 5.42 -13.61 -5.94
N PHE A 185 5.97 -12.69 -5.15
CA PHE A 185 5.50 -12.40 -3.79
C PHE A 185 4.02 -12.00 -3.78
N THR A 186 3.65 -11.06 -4.64
CA THR A 186 2.26 -10.57 -4.77
C THR A 186 1.30 -11.70 -5.11
N ALA A 187 1.64 -12.53 -6.09
CA ALA A 187 0.83 -13.68 -6.51
C ALA A 187 0.71 -14.73 -5.40
N LYS A 188 1.81 -15.05 -4.68
CA LYS A 188 1.81 -15.99 -3.55
C LYS A 188 0.96 -15.47 -2.38
N CYS A 189 0.87 -14.14 -2.21
CA CYS A 189 -0.06 -13.51 -1.26
C CYS A 189 -1.53 -13.56 -1.71
N GLY A 190 -1.85 -14.22 -2.82
CA GLY A 190 -3.22 -14.31 -3.36
C GLY A 190 -3.75 -12.99 -3.90
N LYS A 191 -2.87 -12.08 -4.31
CA LYS A 191 -3.22 -10.76 -4.84
C LYS A 191 -3.04 -10.69 -6.35
N SER A 192 -3.81 -9.81 -6.99
CA SER A 192 -3.65 -9.46 -8.41
C SER A 192 -2.63 -8.34 -8.53
N GLY A 193 -1.44 -8.68 -9.02
CA GLY A 193 -0.36 -7.70 -9.26
C GLY A 193 -0.56 -6.96 -10.58
N VAL A 194 -0.42 -5.64 -10.56
CA VAL A 194 -0.36 -4.80 -11.76
C VAL A 194 0.95 -4.04 -11.73
N GLN A 195 1.75 -4.21 -12.79
CA GLN A 195 3.02 -3.50 -12.89
C GLN A 195 2.80 -2.06 -13.36
N VAL A 196 3.40 -1.10 -12.65
CA VAL A 196 3.29 0.33 -12.94
C VAL A 196 4.67 1.00 -12.92
N LYS A 197 4.80 2.12 -13.63
CA LYS A 197 6.00 2.98 -13.54
C LYS A 197 5.94 3.80 -12.25
N ASP A 198 7.12 4.15 -11.75
CA ASP A 198 7.29 5.03 -10.59
C ASP A 198 6.89 6.48 -10.96
N ARG A 199 5.65 6.83 -10.65
CA ARG A 199 5.05 8.15 -10.82
C ARG A 199 4.04 8.38 -9.69
N ALA A 200 3.86 9.61 -9.22
CA ALA A 200 2.95 9.90 -8.13
C ALA A 200 1.54 9.35 -8.38
N GLY A 201 0.98 8.67 -7.37
CA GLY A 201 -0.36 8.11 -7.42
C GLY A 201 -0.53 6.88 -8.31
N PHE A 202 0.54 6.42 -8.98
CA PHE A 202 0.58 5.22 -9.83
C PHE A 202 -0.61 5.15 -10.81
N ILE A 203 -1.52 4.18 -10.69
CA ILE A 203 -2.73 4.10 -11.51
C ILE A 203 -3.95 4.54 -10.71
N VAL A 204 -4.21 3.88 -9.57
CA VAL A 204 -5.49 4.04 -8.86
C VAL A 204 -5.63 5.46 -8.31
N ASN A 205 -4.63 5.96 -7.59
CA ASN A 205 -4.71 7.30 -7.00
C ASN A 205 -4.65 8.39 -8.07
N ALA A 206 -3.88 8.20 -9.14
CA ALA A 206 -3.80 9.15 -10.25
C ALA A 206 -5.13 9.32 -11.00
N LEU A 207 -6.01 8.31 -10.99
CA LEU A 207 -7.34 8.36 -11.60
C LEU A 207 -8.43 8.75 -10.58
N LEU A 208 -8.35 8.18 -9.38
CA LEU A 208 -9.39 8.33 -8.36
C LEU A 208 -9.45 9.75 -7.79
N PHE A 209 -8.30 10.32 -7.38
CA PHE A 209 -8.32 11.59 -6.67
C PHE A 209 -8.70 12.80 -7.53
N PRO A 210 -8.31 12.91 -8.81
CA PRO A 210 -8.89 13.91 -9.72
C PRO A 210 -10.40 13.75 -9.90
N TYR A 211 -10.91 12.52 -9.99
CA TYR A 211 -12.34 12.25 -10.03
C TYR A 211 -13.05 12.77 -8.76
N LEU A 212 -12.53 12.47 -7.58
CA LEU A 212 -13.07 12.92 -6.30
C LEU A 212 -13.01 14.46 -6.18
N ASN A 213 -11.91 15.06 -6.58
CA ASN A 213 -11.71 16.50 -6.61
C ASN A 213 -12.71 17.20 -7.56
N ASN A 214 -12.97 16.59 -8.72
CA ASN A 214 -13.97 17.08 -9.67
C ASN A 214 -15.41 16.98 -9.13
N ALA A 215 -15.72 15.96 -8.33
CA ALA A 215 -17.02 15.89 -7.67
C ALA A 215 -17.25 17.09 -6.72
N ILE A 216 -16.22 17.50 -5.98
CA ILE A 216 -16.30 18.72 -5.15
C ILE A 216 -16.50 19.96 -6.02
N ARG A 217 -15.80 20.10 -7.16
CA ARG A 217 -15.98 21.22 -8.10
C ARG A 217 -17.42 21.32 -8.63
N ILE A 218 -18.02 20.18 -9.00
CA ILE A 218 -19.41 20.14 -9.48
C ILE A 218 -20.37 20.62 -8.38
N TRP A 219 -20.16 20.21 -7.14
CA TRP A 219 -20.93 20.68 -6.00
C TRP A 219 -20.71 22.17 -5.72
N GLU A 220 -19.46 22.66 -5.70
CA GLU A 220 -19.13 24.09 -5.49
C GLU A 220 -19.75 25.00 -6.53
N THR A 221 -19.94 24.54 -7.77
CA THR A 221 -20.61 25.29 -8.84
C THR A 221 -22.14 25.23 -8.78
N GLY A 222 -22.69 24.51 -7.79
CA GLY A 222 -24.15 24.42 -7.59
C GLY A 222 -24.88 23.55 -8.60
N THR A 223 -24.17 22.63 -9.29
CA THR A 223 -24.78 21.75 -10.28
C THR A 223 -25.76 20.77 -9.61
N ALA A 224 -25.42 20.22 -8.44
CA ALA A 224 -26.27 19.31 -7.66
C ALA A 224 -25.85 19.31 -6.19
N SER A 225 -26.71 18.73 -5.32
CA SER A 225 -26.36 18.44 -3.92
C SER A 225 -25.29 17.34 -3.82
N MET A 226 -24.60 17.24 -2.68
CA MET A 226 -23.64 16.16 -2.42
C MET A 226 -24.33 14.78 -2.51
N GLU A 227 -25.52 14.69 -1.93
CA GLU A 227 -26.37 13.48 -1.91
C GLU A 227 -26.74 13.03 -3.32
N ASP A 228 -27.15 13.98 -4.18
CA ASP A 228 -27.54 13.67 -5.56
C ASP A 228 -26.31 13.25 -6.39
N ILE A 229 -25.15 13.87 -6.18
CA ILE A 229 -23.90 13.45 -6.85
C ILE A 229 -23.52 12.03 -6.42
N ASP A 230 -23.59 11.71 -5.12
CA ASP A 230 -23.33 10.35 -4.63
C ASP A 230 -24.30 9.33 -5.20
N VAL A 231 -25.60 9.66 -5.28
CA VAL A 231 -26.63 8.81 -5.89
C VAL A 231 -26.36 8.61 -7.38
N ALA A 232 -26.06 9.69 -8.11
CA ALA A 232 -25.81 9.63 -9.54
C ALA A 232 -24.62 8.73 -9.89
N MET A 233 -23.51 8.82 -9.14
CA MET A 233 -22.34 8.00 -9.41
C MET A 233 -22.54 6.52 -9.05
N LYS A 234 -23.30 6.23 -8.00
CA LYS A 234 -23.70 4.85 -7.69
C LYS A 234 -24.64 4.27 -8.75
N GLY A 235 -25.65 5.04 -9.15
CA GLY A 235 -26.67 4.55 -10.09
C GLY A 235 -26.23 4.59 -11.55
N GLY A 236 -25.53 5.63 -11.97
CA GLY A 236 -25.13 5.84 -13.36
C GLY A 236 -23.84 5.11 -13.75
N CYS A 237 -22.90 4.93 -12.81
CA CYS A 237 -21.62 4.28 -13.06
C CYS A 237 -21.45 2.94 -12.31
N ASN A 238 -22.46 2.51 -11.56
CA ASN A 238 -22.42 1.30 -10.71
C ASN A 238 -21.25 1.30 -9.70
N PHE A 239 -20.87 2.47 -9.20
CA PHE A 239 -19.87 2.55 -8.16
C PHE A 239 -20.43 2.07 -6.82
N PRO A 240 -19.66 1.34 -6.00
CA PRO A 240 -20.13 0.83 -4.71
C PRO A 240 -20.44 1.94 -3.71
N MET A 241 -19.81 3.11 -3.90
CA MET A 241 -19.91 4.27 -3.01
C MET A 241 -19.83 5.56 -3.83
N GLY A 242 -20.58 6.59 -3.43
CA GLY A 242 -20.48 7.90 -4.03
C GLY A 242 -19.20 8.66 -3.64
N PRO A 243 -18.80 9.69 -4.40
CA PRO A 243 -17.53 10.37 -4.22
C PRO A 243 -17.38 11.06 -2.87
N PHE A 244 -18.42 11.68 -2.33
CA PHE A 244 -18.35 12.38 -1.02
C PHE A 244 -18.26 11.39 0.14
N ALA A 245 -19.06 10.32 0.08
CA ALA A 245 -18.98 9.25 1.07
C ALA A 245 -17.61 8.54 1.03
N LEU A 246 -16.98 8.42 -0.14
CA LEU A 246 -15.65 7.85 -0.32
C LEU A 246 -14.56 8.79 0.20
N LEU A 247 -14.64 10.09 -0.05
CA LEU A 247 -13.74 11.10 0.51
C LEU A 247 -13.72 11.03 2.04
N ASP A 248 -14.90 10.97 2.68
CA ASP A 248 -15.02 10.88 4.13
C ASP A 248 -14.52 9.52 4.69
N LEU A 249 -14.64 8.45 3.91
CA LEU A 249 -14.11 7.13 4.29
C LEU A 249 -12.58 7.08 4.23
N VAL A 250 -11.98 7.61 3.16
CA VAL A 250 -10.53 7.68 2.98
C VAL A 250 -9.88 8.64 3.98
N GLY A 251 -10.57 9.72 4.26
CA GLY A 251 -10.08 10.84 5.05
C GLY A 251 -9.65 12.03 4.17
N LEU A 252 -10.16 13.22 4.52
CA LEU A 252 -9.95 14.43 3.72
C LEU A 252 -8.51 14.90 3.75
N ASP A 253 -7.79 14.72 4.86
CA ASP A 253 -6.36 15.00 4.98
C ASP A 253 -5.51 14.08 4.09
N THR A 254 -5.84 12.78 4.04
CA THR A 254 -5.21 11.82 3.13
C THR A 254 -5.47 12.20 1.68
N SER A 255 -6.72 12.54 1.35
CA SER A 255 -7.13 12.97 0.00
C SER A 255 -6.40 14.25 -0.42
N LEU A 256 -6.27 15.21 0.49
CA LEU A 256 -5.51 16.45 0.25
C LEU A 256 -4.03 16.17 0.00
N ALA A 257 -3.40 15.35 0.84
CA ALA A 257 -1.98 15.01 0.70
C ALA A 257 -1.68 14.31 -0.65
N ILE A 258 -2.56 13.41 -1.09
CA ILE A 258 -2.41 12.73 -2.38
C ILE A 258 -2.55 13.72 -3.54
N LEU A 259 -3.55 14.60 -3.52
CA LEU A 259 -3.72 15.62 -4.56
C LEU A 259 -2.54 16.61 -4.59
N ASP A 260 -2.02 17.01 -3.42
CA ASP A 260 -0.84 17.86 -3.35
C ASP A 260 0.40 17.18 -3.95
N ALA A 261 0.60 15.88 -3.68
CA ALA A 261 1.70 15.11 -4.26
C ALA A 261 1.57 14.99 -5.79
N LEU A 262 0.36 14.70 -6.29
CA LEU A 262 0.08 14.66 -7.74
C LEU A 262 0.33 16.03 -8.39
N TYR A 263 -0.15 17.09 -7.78
CA TYR A 263 0.05 18.43 -8.28
C TYR A 263 1.53 18.86 -8.27
N ALA A 264 2.27 18.49 -7.23
CA ALA A 264 3.69 18.78 -7.13
C ALA A 264 4.52 18.10 -8.24
N GLU A 265 4.17 16.85 -8.59
CA GLU A 265 4.89 16.13 -9.67
C GLU A 265 4.50 16.60 -11.06
N PHE A 266 3.19 16.76 -11.31
CA PHE A 266 2.70 17.00 -12.69
C PHE A 266 2.53 18.45 -13.04
N ALA A 267 2.40 19.35 -12.04
CA ALA A 267 2.07 20.78 -12.20
C ALA A 267 0.83 21.03 -13.09
N ASP A 268 -0.06 20.04 -13.18
CA ASP A 268 -1.31 20.12 -13.94
C ASP A 268 -2.44 20.63 -13.03
N PRO A 269 -3.13 21.73 -13.39
CA PRO A 269 -4.23 22.29 -12.60
C PRO A 269 -5.35 21.29 -12.28
N ASN A 270 -5.48 20.22 -13.06
CA ASN A 270 -6.49 19.18 -12.81
C ASN A 270 -6.25 18.43 -11.49
N TYR A 271 -4.99 18.36 -11.04
CA TYR A 271 -4.63 17.76 -9.74
C TYR A 271 -4.69 18.77 -8.58
N ALA A 272 -4.80 20.07 -8.85
CA ALA A 272 -4.82 21.07 -7.79
C ALA A 272 -6.02 20.84 -6.86
N PRO A 273 -5.82 20.62 -5.53
CA PRO A 273 -6.92 20.45 -4.61
C PRO A 273 -7.83 21.68 -4.58
N VAL A 274 -9.13 21.44 -4.58
CA VAL A 274 -10.12 22.55 -4.47
C VAL A 274 -10.02 23.24 -3.11
N PRO A 275 -10.31 24.56 -3.04
CA PRO A 275 -10.20 25.33 -1.80
C PRO A 275 -11.03 24.78 -0.65
N THR A 276 -12.22 24.22 -0.92
CA THR A 276 -13.09 23.64 0.10
C THR A 276 -12.45 22.44 0.79
N LEU A 277 -11.77 21.55 0.05
CA LEU A 277 -11.07 20.42 0.65
C LEU A 277 -10.01 20.91 1.65
N ARG A 278 -9.18 21.90 1.26
CA ARG A 278 -8.17 22.50 2.15
C ARG A 278 -8.79 23.11 3.41
N ARG A 279 -9.92 23.80 3.27
CA ARG A 279 -10.62 24.44 4.39
C ARG A 279 -11.21 23.43 5.35
N LEU A 280 -11.81 22.34 4.85
CA LEU A 280 -12.34 21.25 5.70
C LEU A 280 -11.21 20.60 6.50
N VAL A 281 -10.08 20.29 5.87
CA VAL A 281 -8.91 19.73 6.56
C VAL A 281 -8.38 20.70 7.62
N ALA A 282 -8.22 21.99 7.29
CA ALA A 282 -7.79 23.01 8.25
C ALA A 282 -8.74 23.18 9.43
N ALA A 283 -10.05 22.94 9.22
CA ALA A 283 -11.07 22.96 10.26
C ALA A 283 -11.15 21.65 11.10
N GLY A 284 -10.27 20.67 10.83
CA GLY A 284 -10.29 19.37 11.54
C GLY A 284 -11.44 18.45 11.12
N LYS A 285 -12.17 18.78 10.07
CA LYS A 285 -13.23 17.95 9.49
C LYS A 285 -12.62 16.95 8.52
N LEU A 286 -12.21 15.78 9.07
CA LEU A 286 -11.38 14.82 8.34
C LEU A 286 -12.18 13.61 7.82
N GLY A 287 -13.50 13.65 7.87
CA GLY A 287 -14.38 12.55 7.50
C GLY A 287 -14.76 11.66 8.68
N ARG A 288 -15.02 10.38 8.42
CA ARG A 288 -15.49 9.42 9.44
C ARG A 288 -14.60 9.35 10.67
N LYS A 289 -13.28 9.44 10.51
CA LYS A 289 -12.32 9.35 11.63
C LYS A 289 -12.40 10.50 12.64
N SER A 290 -12.96 11.65 12.24
CA SER A 290 -13.20 12.81 13.10
C SER A 290 -14.70 13.01 13.43
N GLY A 291 -15.58 12.10 12.97
CA GLY A 291 -17.03 12.21 13.12
C GLY A 291 -17.68 13.22 12.18
N GLN A 292 -16.90 13.99 11.43
CA GLN A 292 -17.39 14.99 10.49
C GLN A 292 -16.42 15.18 9.32
N GLY A 293 -16.97 15.26 8.11
CA GLY A 293 -16.30 15.61 6.87
C GLY A 293 -17.25 16.40 5.97
N PHE A 294 -17.53 15.91 4.78
CA PHE A 294 -18.65 16.36 3.96
C PHE A 294 -19.98 15.99 4.60
N TYR A 295 -20.05 14.81 5.22
CA TYR A 295 -21.18 14.36 6.04
C TYR A 295 -20.85 14.38 7.53
N SER A 296 -21.89 14.18 8.36
CA SER A 296 -21.77 13.96 9.81
C SER A 296 -22.02 12.48 10.11
N TYR A 297 -21.27 11.90 11.09
CA TYR A 297 -21.27 10.48 11.43
C TYR A 297 -21.50 10.27 12.93
#